data_79d265ce1e206a8953ccdb3739349a72
#
_entry.id   79d265ce1e206a8953ccdb3739349a72
#
_cell.length_a   1.000
_cell.length_b   1.000
_cell.length_c   1.000
_cell.angle_alpha   90.00
_cell.angle_beta   90.00
_cell.angle_gamma   90.00
#
_symmetry.space_group_name_H-M   'P 1'
#
loop_
_entity.id
_entity.type
_entity.pdbx_description
1 polymer ?
#
loop_
_entity_poly.entity_id
_entity_poly.type
_entity_poly.pdbx_seq_one_letter_code
_entity_poly.pdbx_strand_id
1 'polypeptide(L)'
;MARNYFSTFLATLLIAAVAFSCSPTNQALKRSKKLASAGLTYEATLMSLEALERKPGNQKAMIQVKTYGEKEIKSQIREFEKLAEAGETVGALDAFVRARDLEERANAAGVLLSGTSAHISEYNGLKQNFVKDLVQQAQQSLEQEDFTGAERTFARVLKYSPEDNHIQELWRSAVAEPMHREAHRMYANQKYRAAFYAWADMENEIGEPYKNSRQYQDSAVYHGMVTVGVRDILAPTRQELTLSQSMRADLINNLVRTDDPFIDWIDWNDQTRYQSNEQPDYLLEMEMTDWTEVPGTMSRYERQGYRREIVDKKNTDTGVITKETVYHKVVYFDVDYRVYIHGALKFSLVDPIKRSIITSREVEEQSERIVASAEYSGDPANLYPGQWSSMSEAKTTDQVLTGKKGQLDGRFRTSYNPRIVDDMRETVKNSLVKKTSVTLIQTLNSPLFLQ
;
A
#
# COMPACT_ATOMS: atom_id res chain seq x y z
N MET A 1 -56.40 -8.91 21.61
CA MET A 1 -55.26 -8.38 20.81
C MET A 1 -54.49 -7.23 21.47
N ALA A 2 -54.99 -6.55 22.50
CA ALA A 2 -54.31 -5.39 23.11
C ALA A 2 -53.16 -5.74 24.09
N ARG A 3 -53.02 -6.99 24.53
CA ARG A 3 -52.07 -7.39 25.58
C ARG A 3 -50.62 -7.64 25.06
N ASN A 4 -50.46 -7.88 23.77
CA ASN A 4 -49.13 -8.12 23.15
C ASN A 4 -48.40 -6.82 22.71
N TYR A 5 -49.13 -5.73 22.49
CA TYR A 5 -48.50 -4.43 22.12
C TYR A 5 -47.86 -3.72 23.32
N PHE A 6 -48.35 -3.97 24.53
CA PHE A 6 -47.76 -3.36 25.73
C PHE A 6 -46.41 -4.01 26.12
N SER A 7 -46.27 -5.31 25.87
CA SER A 7 -45.01 -6.04 26.11
C SER A 7 -43.91 -5.63 25.12
N THR A 8 -44.26 -5.44 23.82
CA THR A 8 -43.30 -4.98 22.82
C THR A 8 -42.89 -3.51 23.00
N PHE A 9 -43.82 -2.65 23.45
CA PHE A 9 -43.50 -1.25 23.76
C PHE A 9 -42.59 -1.12 24.99
N LEU A 10 -42.79 -1.94 26.01
CA LEU A 10 -41.93 -1.96 27.19
C LEU A 10 -40.52 -2.50 26.86
N ALA A 11 -40.42 -3.51 26.01
CA ALA A 11 -39.14 -4.07 25.57
C ALA A 11 -38.34 -3.08 24.70
N THR A 12 -38.98 -2.35 23.78
CA THR A 12 -38.33 -1.30 22.99
C THR A 12 -37.89 -0.11 23.82
N LEU A 13 -38.66 0.26 24.86
CA LEU A 13 -38.29 1.33 25.80
C LEU A 13 -37.08 0.94 26.67
N LEU A 14 -37.00 -0.33 27.08
CA LEU A 14 -35.86 -0.87 27.86
C LEU A 14 -34.58 -0.94 26.98
N ILE A 15 -34.67 -1.35 25.72
CA ILE A 15 -33.54 -1.40 24.78
C ILE A 15 -33.06 0.03 24.46
N ALA A 16 -33.95 0.99 24.30
CA ALA A 16 -33.59 2.39 24.13
C ALA A 16 -32.90 2.97 25.37
N ALA A 17 -33.33 2.64 26.58
CA ALA A 17 -32.69 3.10 27.81
C ALA A 17 -31.28 2.50 28.04
N VAL A 18 -31.02 1.27 27.61
CA VAL A 18 -29.69 0.63 27.66
C VAL A 18 -28.76 1.23 26.59
N ALA A 19 -29.25 1.54 25.37
CA ALA A 19 -28.46 2.19 24.33
C ALA A 19 -28.02 3.63 24.71
N PHE A 20 -28.84 4.37 25.49
CA PHE A 20 -28.47 5.69 26.02
C PHE A 20 -27.42 5.65 27.15
N SER A 21 -27.26 4.55 27.85
CA SER A 21 -26.31 4.44 28.97
C SER A 21 -24.85 4.19 28.53
N CYS A 22 -24.61 3.79 27.29
CA CYS A 22 -23.27 3.46 26.72
C CYS A 22 -22.75 4.50 25.73
N SER A 23 -23.21 5.75 25.77
CA SER A 23 -22.64 6.76 24.85
C SER A 23 -21.16 6.99 25.18
N PRO A 24 -20.28 7.09 24.17
CA PRO A 24 -18.84 7.33 24.36
C PRO A 24 -18.56 8.56 25.22
N THR A 25 -19.40 9.57 25.14
CA THR A 25 -19.36 10.79 25.97
C THR A 25 -19.54 10.48 27.47
N ASN A 26 -20.52 9.62 27.82
CA ASN A 26 -20.76 9.24 29.21
C ASN A 26 -19.62 8.37 29.78
N GLN A 27 -18.99 7.54 28.93
CA GLN A 27 -17.80 6.79 29.34
C GLN A 27 -16.62 7.70 29.62
N ALA A 28 -16.36 8.71 28.75
CA ALA A 28 -15.31 9.69 28.96
C ALA A 28 -15.51 10.46 30.28
N LEU A 29 -16.74 10.91 30.58
CA LEU A 29 -17.07 11.60 31.83
C LEU A 29 -16.92 10.70 33.06
N LYS A 30 -17.26 9.42 32.99
CA LYS A 30 -17.02 8.45 34.10
C LYS A 30 -15.53 8.23 34.32
N ARG A 31 -14.73 8.12 33.22
CA ARG A 31 -13.27 7.99 33.29
C ARG A 31 -12.64 9.25 33.90
N SER A 32 -13.07 10.42 33.43
CA SER A 32 -12.63 11.70 33.99
C SER A 32 -12.81 11.76 35.52
N LYS A 33 -13.98 11.39 36.03
CA LYS A 33 -14.23 11.34 37.49
C LYS A 33 -13.26 10.40 38.20
N LYS A 34 -13.01 9.22 37.66
CA LYS A 34 -12.06 8.25 38.26
C LYS A 34 -10.65 8.80 38.28
N LEU A 35 -10.20 9.44 37.20
CA LEU A 35 -8.89 10.09 37.11
C LEU A 35 -8.78 11.21 38.16
N ALA A 36 -9.80 12.07 38.25
CA ALA A 36 -9.81 13.15 39.23
C ALA A 36 -9.77 12.64 40.68
N SER A 37 -10.48 11.54 40.98
CA SER A 37 -10.43 10.89 42.32
C SER A 37 -9.08 10.24 42.63
N ALA A 38 -8.32 9.86 41.59
CA ALA A 38 -6.95 9.35 41.71
C ALA A 38 -5.88 10.47 41.74
N GLY A 39 -6.28 11.73 41.73
CA GLY A 39 -5.36 12.88 41.75
C GLY A 39 -4.84 13.29 40.39
N LEU A 40 -5.21 12.59 39.31
CA LEU A 40 -4.79 12.84 37.93
C LEU A 40 -5.71 13.89 37.30
N THR A 41 -5.59 15.14 37.76
CA THR A 41 -6.50 16.24 37.39
C THR A 41 -6.30 16.73 35.96
N TYR A 42 -5.08 16.66 35.43
CA TYR A 42 -4.78 16.99 34.03
C TYR A 42 -5.50 16.04 33.08
N GLU A 43 -5.29 14.73 33.22
CA GLU A 43 -5.92 13.70 32.40
C GLU A 43 -7.45 13.72 32.55
N ALA A 44 -7.95 14.00 33.77
CA ALA A 44 -9.37 14.17 34.03
C ALA A 44 -9.97 15.33 33.23
N THR A 45 -9.26 16.45 33.15
CA THR A 45 -9.68 17.61 32.36
C THR A 45 -9.66 17.31 30.87
N LEU A 46 -8.60 16.65 30.35
CA LEU A 46 -8.52 16.23 28.95
C LEU A 46 -9.66 15.30 28.57
N MET A 47 -9.98 14.31 29.39
CA MET A 47 -11.13 13.42 29.18
C MET A 47 -12.48 14.15 29.17
N SER A 48 -12.60 15.21 29.98
CA SER A 48 -13.83 16.03 30.01
C SER A 48 -13.91 16.94 28.77
N LEU A 49 -12.79 17.48 28.29
CA LEU A 49 -12.70 18.23 27.02
C LEU A 49 -13.05 17.34 25.83
N GLU A 50 -12.52 16.14 25.76
CA GLU A 50 -12.89 15.16 24.73
C GLU A 50 -14.40 14.85 24.72
N ALA A 51 -15.00 14.72 25.90
CA ALA A 51 -16.45 14.54 26.00
C ALA A 51 -17.24 15.76 25.51
N LEU A 52 -16.68 16.98 25.68
CA LEU A 52 -17.28 18.23 25.22
C LEU A 52 -17.11 18.43 23.72
N GLU A 53 -15.96 18.08 23.16
CA GLU A 53 -15.70 18.07 21.71
C GLU A 53 -16.67 17.13 20.98
N ARG A 54 -16.91 15.92 21.52
CA ARG A 54 -17.87 14.95 20.98
C ARG A 54 -19.34 15.41 21.08
N LYS A 55 -19.67 16.16 22.13
CA LYS A 55 -21.00 16.69 22.36
C LYS A 55 -20.94 18.13 22.89
N PRO A 56 -20.83 19.13 22.00
CA PRO A 56 -20.83 20.54 22.39
C PRO A 56 -22.05 20.89 23.23
N GLY A 57 -21.87 21.73 24.25
CA GLY A 57 -22.92 22.14 25.17
C GLY A 57 -23.33 21.10 26.23
N ASN A 58 -22.59 20.01 26.40
CA ASN A 58 -22.82 19.06 27.47
C ASN A 58 -22.50 19.69 28.84
N GLN A 59 -23.52 20.06 29.58
CA GLN A 59 -23.37 20.75 30.88
C GLN A 59 -22.51 19.97 31.88
N LYS A 60 -22.64 18.64 31.94
CA LYS A 60 -21.82 17.80 32.84
C LYS A 60 -20.34 17.85 32.45
N ALA A 61 -20.03 17.82 31.16
CA ALA A 61 -18.67 17.98 30.67
C ALA A 61 -18.12 19.38 31.01
N MET A 62 -18.90 20.43 30.75
CA MET A 62 -18.52 21.81 31.08
C MET A 62 -18.19 21.99 32.57
N ILE A 63 -19.05 21.44 33.45
CA ILE A 63 -18.81 21.49 34.91
C ILE A 63 -17.50 20.76 35.29
N GLN A 64 -17.26 19.58 34.71
CA GLN A 64 -16.03 18.82 34.99
C GLN A 64 -14.79 19.51 34.46
N VAL A 65 -14.81 20.06 33.21
CA VAL A 65 -13.74 20.88 32.66
C VAL A 65 -13.46 22.07 33.57
N LYS A 66 -14.50 22.78 34.01
CA LYS A 66 -14.36 23.91 34.91
C LYS A 66 -13.71 23.52 36.22
N THR A 67 -14.26 22.49 36.90
CA THR A 67 -13.79 22.08 38.23
C THR A 67 -12.37 21.51 38.24
N TYR A 68 -12.08 20.60 37.27
CA TYR A 68 -10.77 19.95 37.22
C TYR A 68 -9.72 20.85 36.57
N GLY A 69 -10.12 21.63 35.54
CA GLY A 69 -9.25 22.53 34.84
C GLY A 69 -8.76 23.68 35.75
N GLU A 70 -9.65 24.33 36.55
CA GLU A 70 -9.23 25.34 37.48
C GLU A 70 -8.26 24.78 38.54
N LYS A 71 -8.54 23.58 39.05
CA LYS A 71 -7.65 22.93 40.01
C LYS A 71 -6.29 22.64 39.39
N GLU A 72 -6.28 22.13 38.15
CA GLU A 72 -5.04 21.79 37.44
C GLU A 72 -4.24 23.02 37.07
N ILE A 73 -4.86 24.04 36.48
CA ILE A 73 -4.16 25.31 36.17
C ILE A 73 -3.50 25.88 37.42
N LYS A 74 -4.23 25.93 38.55
CA LYS A 74 -3.68 26.38 39.79
C LYS A 74 -2.50 25.54 40.31
N SER A 75 -2.56 24.21 40.06
CA SER A 75 -1.46 23.31 40.42
C SER A 75 -0.23 23.54 39.55
N GLN A 76 -0.42 23.70 38.23
CA GLN A 76 0.67 23.94 37.28
C GLN A 76 1.30 25.31 37.47
N ILE A 77 0.51 26.33 37.80
CA ILE A 77 1.07 27.69 38.13
C ILE A 77 1.91 27.64 39.40
N ARG A 78 1.47 26.97 40.44
CA ARG A 78 2.29 26.78 41.65
C ARG A 78 3.59 26.02 41.39
N GLU A 79 3.53 25.00 40.50
CA GLU A 79 4.72 24.26 40.11
C GLU A 79 5.66 25.16 39.28
N PHE A 80 5.12 26.02 38.38
CA PHE A 80 5.87 27.04 37.64
C PHE A 80 6.63 27.97 38.61
N GLU A 81 5.93 28.57 39.57
CA GLU A 81 6.52 29.47 40.55
C GLU A 81 7.66 28.80 41.33
N LYS A 82 7.38 27.61 41.88
CA LYS A 82 8.34 26.81 42.65
C LYS A 82 9.59 26.46 41.85
N LEU A 83 9.42 25.99 40.59
CA LEU A 83 10.55 25.62 39.73
C LEU A 83 11.31 26.84 39.22
N ALA A 84 10.63 27.97 38.98
CA ALA A 84 11.26 29.22 38.62
C ALA A 84 12.15 29.77 39.78
N GLU A 85 11.65 29.73 41.01
CA GLU A 85 12.43 30.12 42.23
C GLU A 85 13.63 29.18 42.46
N ALA A 86 13.47 27.87 42.13
CA ALA A 86 14.56 26.89 42.23
C ALA A 86 15.59 26.97 41.09
N GLY A 87 15.36 27.81 40.06
CA GLY A 87 16.22 27.91 38.87
C GLY A 87 16.04 26.74 37.88
N GLU A 88 15.03 25.91 38.09
CA GLU A 88 14.70 24.76 37.20
C GLU A 88 13.89 25.26 35.97
N THR A 89 14.52 26.07 35.12
CA THR A 89 13.87 26.80 34.02
C THR A 89 13.05 25.92 33.07
N VAL A 90 13.55 24.74 32.67
CA VAL A 90 12.83 23.85 31.74
C VAL A 90 11.53 23.34 32.36
N GLY A 91 11.60 22.92 33.63
CA GLY A 91 10.43 22.45 34.36
C GLY A 91 9.40 23.58 34.54
N ALA A 92 9.86 24.78 34.87
CA ALA A 92 9.01 25.95 34.99
C ALA A 92 8.29 26.28 33.70
N LEU A 93 9.01 26.38 32.57
CA LEU A 93 8.43 26.68 31.27
C LEU A 93 7.40 25.58 30.84
N ASP A 94 7.72 24.33 31.07
CA ASP A 94 6.82 23.22 30.74
C ASP A 94 5.54 23.21 31.59
N ALA A 95 5.63 23.55 32.87
CA ALA A 95 4.48 23.70 33.77
C ALA A 95 3.54 24.82 33.27
N PHE A 96 4.10 25.97 32.93
CA PHE A 96 3.33 27.12 32.42
C PHE A 96 2.66 26.80 31.08
N VAL A 97 3.38 26.15 30.12
CA VAL A 97 2.83 25.77 28.84
C VAL A 97 1.66 24.80 28.99
N ARG A 98 1.75 23.81 29.92
CA ARG A 98 0.62 22.88 30.23
C ARG A 98 -0.59 23.63 30.77
N ALA A 99 -0.37 24.61 31.68
CA ALA A 99 -1.47 25.42 32.22
C ALA A 99 -2.16 26.20 31.10
N ARG A 100 -1.36 26.84 30.22
CA ARG A 100 -1.84 27.68 29.14
C ARG A 100 -2.56 26.87 28.06
N ASP A 101 -2.00 25.75 27.60
CA ASP A 101 -2.68 24.83 26.63
C ASP A 101 -4.05 24.40 27.16
N LEU A 102 -4.11 24.06 28.45
CA LEU A 102 -5.37 23.65 29.07
C LEU A 102 -6.39 24.81 29.13
N GLU A 103 -5.93 26.02 29.45
CA GLU A 103 -6.76 27.24 29.46
C GLU A 103 -7.27 27.57 28.06
N GLU A 104 -6.42 27.55 27.04
CA GLU A 104 -6.77 27.84 25.66
C GLU A 104 -7.76 26.80 25.08
N ARG A 105 -7.53 25.52 25.30
CA ARG A 105 -8.44 24.43 24.87
C ARG A 105 -9.80 24.49 25.54
N ALA A 106 -9.83 24.77 26.84
CA ALA A 106 -11.09 24.92 27.56
C ALA A 106 -11.88 26.13 27.06
N ASN A 107 -11.21 27.27 26.85
CA ASN A 107 -11.82 28.50 26.37
C ASN A 107 -12.36 28.31 24.94
N ALA A 108 -11.60 27.62 24.06
CA ALA A 108 -12.06 27.25 22.71
C ALA A 108 -13.31 26.34 22.73
N ALA A 109 -13.41 25.46 23.75
CA ALA A 109 -14.59 24.61 23.98
C ALA A 109 -15.76 25.33 24.68
N GLY A 110 -15.66 26.65 24.93
CA GLY A 110 -16.70 27.46 25.55
C GLY A 110 -16.75 27.36 27.09
N VAL A 111 -15.69 26.88 27.72
CA VAL A 111 -15.56 26.84 29.19
C VAL A 111 -14.48 27.80 29.64
N LEU A 112 -14.87 28.99 30.07
CA LEU A 112 -13.94 30.02 30.52
C LEU A 112 -13.11 29.54 31.72
N LEU A 113 -11.83 29.31 31.50
CA LEU A 113 -10.80 29.12 32.52
C LEU A 113 -9.87 30.36 32.50
N SER A 114 -9.24 30.63 33.61
CA SER A 114 -8.27 31.72 33.76
C SER A 114 -7.26 31.35 34.86
N GLY A 115 -6.06 31.86 34.75
CA GLY A 115 -5.03 31.66 35.77
C GLY A 115 -3.62 31.91 35.24
N THR A 116 -3.40 31.83 33.92
CA THR A 116 -2.07 32.06 33.36
C THR A 116 -1.74 33.52 33.11
N SER A 117 -2.74 34.39 32.92
CA SER A 117 -2.56 35.79 32.53
C SER A 117 -1.67 36.60 33.48
N ALA A 118 -1.76 36.37 34.80
CA ALA A 118 -0.95 37.07 35.81
C ALA A 118 0.54 36.73 35.70
N HIS A 119 0.90 35.57 35.18
CA HIS A 119 2.29 35.05 35.11
C HIS A 119 2.90 35.13 33.72
N ILE A 120 2.19 35.67 32.72
CA ILE A 120 2.68 35.79 31.33
C ILE A 120 3.98 36.55 31.25
N SER A 121 4.10 37.67 31.99
CA SER A 121 5.32 38.52 31.98
C SER A 121 6.53 37.78 32.51
N GLU A 122 6.37 37.05 33.61
CA GLU A 122 7.42 36.25 34.23
C GLU A 122 7.83 35.07 33.32
N TYR A 123 6.85 34.33 32.79
CA TYR A 123 7.09 33.27 31.81
C TYR A 123 7.85 33.77 30.59
N ASN A 124 7.46 34.92 30.02
CA ASN A 124 8.14 35.50 28.86
C ASN A 124 9.59 35.90 29.18
N GLY A 125 9.85 36.47 30.36
CA GLY A 125 11.19 36.77 30.80
C GLY A 125 12.08 35.55 30.94
N LEU A 126 11.58 34.50 31.62
CA LEU A 126 12.29 33.23 31.77
C LEU A 126 12.55 32.58 30.42
N LYS A 127 11.53 32.52 29.57
CA LYS A 127 11.62 31.96 28.22
C LYS A 127 12.66 32.67 27.37
N GLN A 128 12.64 34.01 27.38
CA GLN A 128 13.58 34.82 26.58
C GLN A 128 15.04 34.58 26.99
N ASN A 129 15.33 34.57 28.29
CA ASN A 129 16.67 34.29 28.80
C ASN A 129 17.10 32.85 28.44
N PHE A 130 16.24 31.85 28.64
CA PHE A 130 16.52 30.47 28.34
C PHE A 130 16.77 30.22 26.84
N VAL A 131 15.95 30.82 25.98
CA VAL A 131 16.13 30.76 24.52
C VAL A 131 17.46 31.40 24.12
N LYS A 132 17.78 32.57 24.66
CA LYS A 132 19.05 33.26 24.38
C LYS A 132 20.25 32.40 24.73
N ASP A 133 20.25 31.78 25.93
CA ASP A 133 21.35 30.91 26.37
C ASP A 133 21.50 29.66 25.49
N LEU A 134 20.38 29.02 25.14
CA LEU A 134 20.40 27.87 24.25
C LEU A 134 20.89 28.24 22.84
N VAL A 135 20.46 29.39 22.30
CA VAL A 135 20.92 29.83 20.97
C VAL A 135 22.43 30.07 20.99
N GLN A 136 22.96 30.68 22.05
CA GLN A 136 24.40 30.86 22.19
C GLN A 136 25.16 29.55 22.29
N GLN A 137 24.64 28.59 23.05
CA GLN A 137 25.21 27.22 23.11
C GLN A 137 25.20 26.53 21.74
N ALA A 138 24.07 26.58 21.03
CA ALA A 138 23.95 25.97 19.72
C ALA A 138 24.87 26.61 18.68
N GLN A 139 25.05 27.94 18.72
CA GLN A 139 25.99 28.62 17.83
C GLN A 139 27.44 28.24 18.14
N GLN A 140 27.82 28.09 19.41
CA GLN A 140 29.14 27.60 19.79
C GLN A 140 29.37 26.15 19.30
N SER A 141 28.31 25.28 19.36
CA SER A 141 28.39 23.95 18.79
C SER A 141 28.60 23.99 17.27
N LEU A 142 27.92 24.88 16.55
CA LEU A 142 28.14 25.07 15.11
C LEU A 142 29.56 25.51 14.77
N GLU A 143 30.11 26.49 15.54
CA GLU A 143 31.49 26.96 15.37
C GLU A 143 32.53 25.84 15.62
N GLN A 144 32.21 24.89 16.49
CA GLN A 144 33.03 23.71 16.78
C GLN A 144 32.76 22.55 15.83
N GLU A 145 31.88 22.71 14.84
CA GLU A 145 31.42 21.67 13.92
C GLU A 145 30.71 20.48 14.61
N ASP A 146 30.21 20.67 15.85
CA ASP A 146 29.31 19.73 16.52
C ASP A 146 27.86 19.95 16.03
N PHE A 147 27.61 19.55 14.79
CA PHE A 147 26.31 19.72 14.14
C PHE A 147 25.19 19.00 14.88
N THR A 148 25.46 17.81 15.42
CA THR A 148 24.47 17.04 16.18
C THR A 148 24.10 17.73 17.50
N GLY A 149 25.07 18.31 18.19
CA GLY A 149 24.83 19.10 19.39
C GLY A 149 24.04 20.38 19.10
N ALA A 150 24.39 21.08 18.01
CA ALA A 150 23.68 22.25 17.54
C ALA A 150 22.23 21.95 17.16
N GLU A 151 22.00 20.91 16.35
CA GLU A 151 20.65 20.44 15.93
C GLU A 151 19.75 20.20 17.16
N ARG A 152 20.21 19.39 18.12
CA ARG A 152 19.45 19.08 19.34
C ARG A 152 19.12 20.32 20.14
N THR A 153 20.05 21.28 20.22
CA THR A 153 19.87 22.48 20.99
C THR A 153 18.90 23.43 20.28
N PHE A 154 19.01 23.63 18.97
CA PHE A 154 18.03 24.39 18.19
C PHE A 154 16.64 23.75 18.20
N ALA A 155 16.52 22.45 18.13
CA ALA A 155 15.22 21.74 18.26
C ALA A 155 14.56 22.04 19.62
N ARG A 156 15.36 22.16 20.71
CA ARG A 156 14.85 22.58 22.02
C ARG A 156 14.40 24.05 22.02
N VAL A 157 15.11 24.91 21.32
CA VAL A 157 14.71 26.35 21.18
C VAL A 157 13.39 26.45 20.44
N LEU A 158 13.24 25.69 19.31
CA LEU A 158 12.04 25.72 18.49
C LEU A 158 10.78 25.17 19.22
N LYS A 159 10.95 24.33 20.24
CA LYS A 159 9.84 23.93 21.12
C LYS A 159 9.18 25.15 21.80
N TYR A 160 9.94 26.17 22.12
CA TYR A 160 9.46 27.38 22.82
C TYR A 160 9.25 28.58 21.88
N SER A 161 9.85 28.57 20.71
CA SER A 161 9.78 29.65 19.72
C SER A 161 9.67 29.11 18.30
N PRO A 162 8.59 28.36 17.97
CA PRO A 162 8.45 27.67 16.67
C PRO A 162 8.36 28.64 15.48
N GLU A 163 7.92 29.89 15.72
CA GLU A 163 7.73 30.90 14.68
C GLU A 163 9.00 31.72 14.40
N ASP A 164 10.13 31.42 15.06
CA ASP A 164 11.38 32.18 14.88
C ASP A 164 12.11 31.67 13.63
N ASN A 165 11.93 32.38 12.53
CA ASN A 165 12.54 32.03 11.23
C ASN A 165 14.06 31.95 11.28
N HIS A 166 14.70 32.84 12.09
CA HIS A 166 16.16 32.84 12.21
C HIS A 166 16.66 31.53 12.89
N ILE A 167 15.98 31.11 13.93
CA ILE A 167 16.30 29.83 14.59
C ILE A 167 16.03 28.63 13.69
N GLN A 168 14.94 28.70 12.92
CA GLN A 168 14.65 27.65 11.91
C GLN A 168 15.78 27.55 10.88
N GLU A 169 16.30 28.67 10.38
CA GLU A 169 17.41 28.68 9.43
C GLU A 169 18.69 28.09 10.04
N LEU A 170 19.00 28.44 11.30
CA LEU A 170 20.16 27.88 12.00
C LEU A 170 20.01 26.37 12.23
N TRP A 171 18.82 25.93 12.61
CA TRP A 171 18.52 24.49 12.76
C TRP A 171 18.69 23.76 11.42
N ARG A 172 18.12 24.30 10.34
CA ARG A 172 18.30 23.72 9.00
C ARG A 172 19.77 23.64 8.61
N SER A 173 20.55 24.67 8.92
CA SER A 173 22.00 24.65 8.65
C SER A 173 22.71 23.58 9.46
N ALA A 174 22.33 23.37 10.73
CA ALA A 174 22.90 22.30 11.56
C ALA A 174 22.59 20.90 11.01
N VAL A 175 21.40 20.69 10.47
CA VAL A 175 20.98 19.41 9.85
C VAL A 175 21.64 19.23 8.47
N ALA A 176 21.56 20.26 7.62
CA ALA A 176 21.94 20.14 6.22
C ALA A 176 23.45 20.12 5.98
N GLU A 177 24.23 20.87 6.76
CA GLU A 177 25.69 21.03 6.51
C GLU A 177 26.45 19.69 6.51
N PRO A 178 26.30 18.79 7.51
CA PRO A 178 27.00 17.51 7.50
C PRO A 178 26.56 16.62 6.33
N MET A 179 25.26 16.62 5.99
CA MET A 179 24.73 15.84 4.86
C MET A 179 25.26 16.39 3.52
N HIS A 180 25.29 17.70 3.37
CA HIS A 180 25.82 18.37 2.20
C HIS A 180 27.29 18.06 1.96
N ARG A 181 28.12 18.11 3.04
CA ARG A 181 29.55 17.75 2.98
C ARG A 181 29.75 16.27 2.60
N GLU A 182 28.92 15.39 3.14
CA GLU A 182 29.01 13.96 2.80
C GLU A 182 28.64 13.72 1.33
N ALA A 183 27.57 14.34 0.83
CA ALA A 183 27.16 14.26 -0.57
C ALA A 183 28.28 14.81 -1.49
N HIS A 184 28.92 15.92 -1.13
CA HIS A 184 30.08 16.43 -1.85
C HIS A 184 31.27 15.46 -1.87
N ARG A 185 31.51 14.78 -0.75
CA ARG A 185 32.56 13.74 -0.68
C ARG A 185 32.25 12.57 -1.61
N MET A 186 30.99 12.15 -1.67
CA MET A 186 30.54 11.11 -2.61
C MET A 186 30.75 11.57 -4.07
N TYR A 187 30.36 12.80 -4.40
CA TYR A 187 30.54 13.37 -5.72
C TYR A 187 32.01 13.47 -6.13
N ALA A 188 32.88 13.95 -5.24
CA ALA A 188 34.33 14.02 -5.48
C ALA A 188 34.96 12.63 -5.70
N ASN A 189 34.38 11.59 -5.10
CA ASN A 189 34.78 10.20 -5.30
C ASN A 189 34.08 9.55 -6.50
N GLN A 190 33.48 10.33 -7.41
CA GLN A 190 32.79 9.88 -8.62
C GLN A 190 31.57 8.96 -8.34
N LYS A 191 31.05 8.96 -7.10
CA LYS A 191 29.81 8.24 -6.75
C LYS A 191 28.58 9.13 -7.01
N TYR A 192 28.37 9.48 -8.27
CA TYR A 192 27.41 10.49 -8.67
C TYR A 192 25.98 10.18 -8.27
N ARG A 193 25.50 8.94 -8.49
CA ARG A 193 24.15 8.53 -8.05
C ARG A 193 23.96 8.63 -6.54
N ALA A 194 24.94 8.14 -5.77
CA ALA A 194 24.88 8.21 -4.32
C ALA A 194 24.87 9.67 -3.82
N ALA A 195 25.67 10.54 -4.45
CA ALA A 195 25.71 11.96 -4.14
C ALA A 195 24.37 12.65 -4.44
N PHE A 196 23.75 12.36 -5.59
CA PHE A 196 22.44 12.87 -5.97
C PHE A 196 21.38 12.54 -4.93
N TYR A 197 21.26 11.26 -4.57
CA TYR A 197 20.28 10.84 -3.57
C TYR A 197 20.59 11.40 -2.18
N ALA A 198 21.85 11.52 -1.78
CA ALA A 198 22.22 12.14 -0.52
C ALA A 198 21.80 13.62 -0.45
N TRP A 199 21.91 14.39 -1.54
CA TRP A 199 21.37 15.74 -1.61
C TRP A 199 19.85 15.76 -1.63
N ALA A 200 19.19 14.83 -2.33
CA ALA A 200 17.73 14.74 -2.34
C ALA A 200 17.17 14.39 -0.95
N ASP A 201 17.78 13.47 -0.24
CA ASP A 201 17.42 13.11 1.14
C ASP A 201 17.59 14.30 2.09
N MET A 202 18.70 15.06 1.95
CA MET A 202 18.91 16.30 2.70
C MET A 202 17.80 17.33 2.43
N GLU A 203 17.44 17.58 1.18
CA GLU A 203 16.38 18.54 0.81
C GLU A 203 15.01 18.08 1.34
N ASN A 204 14.74 16.78 1.35
CA ASN A 204 13.52 16.23 1.96
C ASN A 204 13.48 16.45 3.48
N GLU A 205 14.61 16.30 4.16
CA GLU A 205 14.70 16.49 5.62
C GLU A 205 14.46 17.94 6.04
N ILE A 206 15.05 18.89 5.31
CA ILE A 206 14.92 20.31 5.64
C ILE A 206 13.78 21.03 4.92
N GLY A 207 13.14 20.37 3.94
CA GLY A 207 11.99 20.86 3.17
C GLY A 207 12.32 21.87 2.06
N GLU A 208 13.60 22.13 1.78
CA GLU A 208 14.04 23.11 0.76
C GLU A 208 15.46 22.82 0.27
N PRO A 209 15.87 23.37 -0.88
CA PRO A 209 17.25 23.27 -1.34
C PRO A 209 18.23 23.96 -0.40
N TYR A 210 19.40 23.36 -0.21
CA TYR A 210 20.47 23.92 0.63
C TYR A 210 21.66 24.34 -0.21
N LYS A 211 22.07 25.59 -0.10
CA LYS A 211 23.17 26.15 -0.90
C LYS A 211 22.98 25.89 -2.39
N ASN A 212 23.94 25.24 -3.02
CA ASN A 212 23.96 24.89 -4.44
C ASN A 212 23.67 23.40 -4.71
N SER A 213 22.98 22.72 -3.80
CA SER A 213 22.65 21.27 -3.89
C SER A 213 22.02 20.88 -5.23
N ARG A 214 21.08 21.68 -5.76
CA ARG A 214 20.43 21.40 -7.05
C ARG A 214 21.41 21.43 -8.23
N GLN A 215 22.33 22.39 -8.25
CA GLN A 215 23.34 22.44 -9.30
C GLN A 215 24.24 21.20 -9.28
N TYR A 216 24.57 20.75 -8.08
CA TYR A 216 25.35 19.51 -7.91
C TYR A 216 24.54 18.26 -8.24
N GLN A 217 23.24 18.23 -7.95
CA GLN A 217 22.34 17.15 -8.37
C GLN A 217 22.28 17.07 -9.90
N ASP A 218 22.08 18.19 -10.61
CA ASP A 218 22.09 18.23 -12.08
C ASP A 218 23.43 17.77 -12.65
N SER A 219 24.54 18.23 -12.06
CA SER A 219 25.89 17.81 -12.44
C SER A 219 26.13 16.32 -12.15
N ALA A 220 25.60 15.80 -11.05
CA ALA A 220 25.69 14.38 -10.71
C ALA A 220 24.93 13.50 -11.71
N VAL A 221 23.75 13.93 -12.14
CA VAL A 221 23.02 13.27 -13.23
C VAL A 221 23.84 13.27 -14.52
N TYR A 222 24.33 14.43 -14.93
CA TYR A 222 25.12 14.56 -16.16
C TYR A 222 26.35 13.64 -16.18
N HIS A 223 27.10 13.55 -15.06
CA HIS A 223 28.29 12.71 -14.98
C HIS A 223 28.01 11.23 -14.67
N GLY A 224 26.89 10.94 -14.04
CA GLY A 224 26.51 9.57 -13.63
C GLY A 224 25.50 8.90 -14.57
N MET A 225 25.00 9.61 -15.60
CA MET A 225 24.07 9.06 -16.57
C MET A 225 24.79 8.05 -17.47
N VAL A 226 24.12 6.94 -17.71
CA VAL A 226 24.56 5.90 -18.65
C VAL A 226 23.55 5.73 -19.75
N THR A 227 24.02 5.56 -20.97
CA THR A 227 23.20 5.28 -22.15
C THR A 227 23.12 3.78 -22.42
N VAL A 228 21.90 3.25 -22.56
CA VAL A 228 21.67 1.83 -22.85
C VAL A 228 20.96 1.67 -24.18
N GLY A 229 21.65 1.14 -25.18
CA GLY A 229 21.07 0.84 -26.48
C GLY A 229 20.28 -0.46 -26.48
N VAL A 230 18.97 -0.38 -26.73
CA VAL A 230 18.08 -1.54 -26.75
C VAL A 230 18.01 -2.13 -28.16
N ARG A 231 18.50 -3.37 -28.33
CA ARG A 231 18.46 -4.11 -29.60
C ARG A 231 17.14 -4.86 -29.79
N ASP A 232 16.95 -5.43 -30.97
CA ASP A 232 15.85 -6.34 -31.24
C ASP A 232 15.96 -7.58 -30.38
N ILE A 233 14.80 -8.13 -30.00
CA ILE A 233 14.73 -9.44 -29.37
C ILE A 233 14.88 -10.50 -30.47
N LEU A 234 15.94 -11.28 -30.40
CA LEU A 234 16.16 -12.40 -31.31
C LEU A 234 15.07 -13.45 -31.08
N ALA A 235 14.39 -13.81 -32.15
CA ALA A 235 13.34 -14.84 -32.12
C ALA A 235 13.83 -16.06 -32.92
N PRO A 236 13.70 -17.30 -32.39
CA PRO A 236 14.17 -18.51 -33.06
C PRO A 236 13.36 -18.85 -34.33
N THR A 237 12.10 -18.44 -34.40
CA THR A 237 11.22 -18.72 -35.54
C THR A 237 10.58 -17.44 -36.12
N ARG A 238 10.13 -17.54 -37.39
CA ARG A 238 9.44 -16.43 -38.05
C ARG A 238 8.08 -16.12 -37.41
N GLN A 239 7.42 -17.10 -36.79
CA GLN A 239 6.14 -16.89 -36.10
C GLN A 239 6.32 -16.06 -34.82
N GLU A 240 7.43 -16.24 -34.13
CA GLU A 240 7.76 -15.53 -32.92
C GLU A 240 8.29 -14.11 -33.16
N LEU A 241 8.66 -13.79 -34.41
CA LEU A 241 9.19 -12.47 -34.78
C LEU A 241 8.21 -11.33 -34.47
N THR A 242 6.92 -11.51 -34.79
CA THR A 242 5.89 -10.48 -34.50
C THR A 242 5.71 -10.31 -33.00
N LEU A 243 5.75 -11.41 -32.24
CA LEU A 243 5.66 -11.39 -30.80
C LEU A 243 6.88 -10.67 -30.17
N SER A 244 8.09 -11.01 -30.62
CA SER A 244 9.33 -10.39 -30.12
C SER A 244 9.37 -8.89 -30.41
N GLN A 245 8.91 -8.43 -31.56
CA GLN A 245 8.77 -7.01 -31.88
C GLN A 245 7.77 -6.30 -30.97
N SER A 246 6.62 -6.90 -30.70
CA SER A 246 5.65 -6.38 -29.75
C SER A 246 6.21 -6.33 -28.31
N MET A 247 6.88 -7.39 -27.87
CA MET A 247 7.55 -7.43 -26.55
C MET A 247 8.60 -6.33 -26.41
N ARG A 248 9.41 -6.12 -27.46
CA ARG A 248 10.42 -5.07 -27.48
C ARG A 248 9.80 -3.68 -27.32
N ALA A 249 8.75 -3.38 -28.09
CA ALA A 249 8.06 -2.09 -27.99
C ALA A 249 7.50 -1.85 -26.59
N ASP A 250 6.86 -2.86 -26.01
CA ASP A 250 6.32 -2.78 -24.66
C ASP A 250 7.44 -2.65 -23.61
N LEU A 251 8.58 -3.32 -23.81
CA LEU A 251 9.75 -3.23 -22.92
C LEU A 251 10.34 -1.82 -22.93
N ILE A 252 10.59 -1.22 -24.11
CA ILE A 252 11.09 0.14 -24.24
C ILE A 252 10.13 1.12 -23.55
N ASN A 253 8.83 1.00 -23.81
CA ASN A 253 7.82 1.84 -23.15
C ASN A 253 7.85 1.72 -21.63
N ASN A 254 8.07 0.51 -21.10
CA ASN A 254 8.15 0.30 -19.65
C ASN A 254 9.46 0.87 -19.08
N LEU A 255 10.58 0.71 -19.77
CA LEU A 255 11.89 1.21 -19.32
C LEU A 255 11.92 2.74 -19.30
N VAL A 256 11.43 3.40 -20.35
CA VAL A 256 11.35 4.87 -20.41
C VAL A 256 10.44 5.44 -19.33
N ARG A 257 9.38 4.73 -18.94
CA ARG A 257 8.46 5.18 -17.88
C ARG A 257 9.02 5.08 -16.46
N THR A 258 10.17 4.45 -16.27
CA THR A 258 10.74 4.31 -14.90
C THR A 258 11.33 5.60 -14.36
N ASP A 259 11.50 6.60 -15.22
CA ASP A 259 11.95 7.96 -14.85
C ASP A 259 13.22 7.99 -13.98
N ASP A 260 14.12 7.02 -14.20
CA ASP A 260 15.44 7.01 -13.54
C ASP A 260 16.33 8.05 -14.26
N PRO A 261 16.73 9.14 -13.59
CA PRO A 261 17.48 10.21 -14.23
C PRO A 261 18.89 9.80 -14.68
N PHE A 262 19.35 8.61 -14.24
CA PHE A 262 20.69 8.11 -14.55
C PHE A 262 20.73 7.10 -15.68
N ILE A 263 19.61 6.79 -16.32
CA ILE A 263 19.56 5.82 -17.40
C ILE A 263 18.84 6.43 -18.61
N ASP A 264 19.57 6.62 -19.69
CA ASP A 264 18.98 7.00 -20.98
C ASP A 264 18.83 5.75 -21.87
N TRP A 265 17.56 5.41 -22.16
CA TRP A 265 17.21 4.25 -22.97
C TRP A 265 17.09 4.66 -24.45
N ILE A 266 17.97 4.15 -25.31
CA ILE A 266 18.01 4.47 -26.73
C ILE A 266 17.54 3.27 -27.55
N ASP A 267 16.64 3.49 -28.50
CA ASP A 267 16.34 2.51 -29.54
C ASP A 267 17.55 2.34 -30.47
N TRP A 268 18.30 1.22 -30.28
CA TRP A 268 19.56 1.01 -31.04
C TRP A 268 19.33 0.45 -32.44
N ASN A 269 18.12 0.18 -32.88
CA ASN A 269 17.83 -0.21 -34.28
C ASN A 269 17.38 0.94 -35.15
N ASP A 270 17.11 2.11 -34.62
CA ASP A 270 16.79 3.32 -35.41
C ASP A 270 18.06 3.95 -35.94
N GLN A 271 18.49 3.48 -37.11
CA GLN A 271 19.69 3.97 -37.80
C GLN A 271 19.71 5.48 -38.05
N THR A 272 18.58 6.18 -37.97
CA THR A 272 18.52 7.63 -38.22
C THR A 272 19.09 8.44 -37.06
N ARG A 273 19.15 7.91 -35.87
CA ARG A 273 19.79 8.55 -34.71
C ARG A 273 21.31 8.38 -34.63
N TYR A 274 21.88 7.47 -35.42
CA TYR A 274 23.31 7.10 -35.40
C TYR A 274 24.22 7.97 -36.26
N GLN A 275 23.75 9.08 -36.78
CA GLN A 275 24.63 10.03 -37.43
C GLN A 275 25.51 10.83 -36.46
N SER A 276 25.26 10.76 -35.16
CA SER A 276 26.21 11.15 -34.12
C SER A 276 27.09 9.95 -33.76
N ASN A 277 28.42 10.12 -33.76
CA ASN A 277 29.44 9.11 -33.43
C ASN A 277 29.37 8.58 -31.95
N GLU A 278 28.25 8.69 -31.29
CA GLU A 278 28.09 8.35 -29.87
C GLU A 278 27.56 6.93 -29.75
N GLN A 279 28.45 6.00 -29.43
CA GLN A 279 28.06 4.65 -29.06
C GLN A 279 27.46 4.68 -27.63
N PRO A 280 26.40 3.87 -27.35
CA PRO A 280 25.90 3.76 -26.02
C PRO A 280 26.92 3.12 -25.07
N ASP A 281 26.86 3.44 -23.79
CA ASP A 281 27.74 2.85 -22.78
C ASP A 281 27.53 1.34 -22.66
N TYR A 282 26.29 0.90 -22.84
CA TYR A 282 25.91 -0.52 -22.80
C TYR A 282 24.92 -0.86 -23.93
N LEU A 283 24.97 -2.10 -24.38
CA LEU A 283 23.99 -2.69 -25.28
C LEU A 283 23.17 -3.72 -24.51
N LEU A 284 21.85 -3.59 -24.62
CA LEU A 284 20.90 -4.61 -24.17
C LEU A 284 20.61 -5.56 -25.32
N GLU A 285 21.19 -6.75 -25.28
CA GLU A 285 20.92 -7.85 -26.19
C GLU A 285 19.93 -8.81 -25.57
N MET A 286 18.93 -9.23 -26.34
CA MET A 286 17.85 -10.08 -25.87
C MET A 286 17.58 -11.20 -26.85
N GLU A 287 17.22 -12.38 -26.32
CA GLU A 287 16.89 -13.56 -27.05
C GLU A 287 15.68 -14.28 -26.42
N MET A 288 14.70 -14.59 -27.21
CA MET A 288 13.61 -15.49 -26.79
C MET A 288 14.13 -16.92 -26.85
N THR A 289 14.41 -17.50 -25.69
CA THR A 289 15.00 -18.83 -25.56
C THR A 289 13.97 -19.94 -25.63
N ASP A 290 12.75 -19.66 -25.21
CA ASP A 290 11.60 -20.57 -25.36
C ASP A 290 10.30 -19.77 -25.53
N TRP A 291 9.44 -20.31 -26.41
CA TRP A 291 8.04 -19.91 -26.49
C TRP A 291 7.20 -21.10 -26.91
N THR A 292 6.49 -21.68 -25.97
CA THR A 292 5.66 -22.86 -26.17
C THR A 292 4.19 -22.53 -26.01
N GLU A 293 3.37 -22.79 -27.03
CA GLU A 293 1.92 -22.64 -26.97
C GLU A 293 1.24 -23.99 -27.23
N VAL A 294 0.41 -24.43 -26.31
CA VAL A 294 -0.47 -25.58 -26.45
C VAL A 294 -1.92 -25.08 -26.52
N PRO A 295 -2.49 -24.96 -27.73
CA PRO A 295 -3.77 -24.28 -27.95
C PRO A 295 -4.98 -25.19 -27.74
N GLY A 296 -5.20 -25.69 -26.53
CA GLY A 296 -6.41 -26.45 -26.19
C GLY A 296 -6.35 -27.93 -26.56
N THR A 297 -5.43 -28.69 -25.94
CA THR A 297 -5.46 -30.14 -26.00
C THR A 297 -6.74 -30.67 -25.36
N MET A 298 -7.55 -31.40 -26.13
CA MET A 298 -8.82 -31.97 -25.69
C MET A 298 -8.63 -33.32 -25.04
N SER A 299 -9.16 -33.47 -23.84
CA SER A 299 -9.33 -34.78 -23.18
C SER A 299 -10.80 -35.05 -22.96
N ARG A 300 -11.25 -36.26 -23.29
CA ARG A 300 -12.65 -36.66 -23.22
C ARG A 300 -12.81 -37.85 -22.30
N TYR A 301 -13.65 -37.74 -21.29
CA TYR A 301 -13.86 -38.78 -20.27
C TYR A 301 -15.31 -39.18 -20.24
N GLU A 302 -15.58 -40.45 -20.44
CA GLU A 302 -16.93 -41.02 -20.33
C GLU A 302 -17.42 -40.96 -18.87
N ARG A 303 -18.69 -40.57 -18.72
CA ARG A 303 -19.36 -40.43 -17.42
C ARG A 303 -20.72 -41.08 -17.45
N GLN A 304 -21.07 -41.65 -16.32
CA GLN A 304 -22.39 -42.26 -16.09
C GLN A 304 -23.40 -41.21 -15.68
N GLY A 305 -24.59 -41.29 -16.27
CA GLY A 305 -25.68 -40.37 -15.97
C GLY A 305 -27.05 -41.02 -16.07
N TYR A 306 -28.04 -40.21 -15.78
CA TYR A 306 -29.45 -40.56 -15.92
C TYR A 306 -30.20 -39.45 -16.64
N ARG A 307 -30.97 -39.81 -17.66
CA ARG A 307 -31.96 -38.94 -18.29
C ARG A 307 -33.27 -39.04 -17.51
N ARG A 308 -33.74 -37.94 -17.00
CA ARG A 308 -35.04 -37.82 -16.34
C ARG A 308 -36.15 -37.72 -17.40
N GLU A 309 -37.18 -38.52 -17.23
CA GLU A 309 -38.41 -38.50 -18.02
C GLU A 309 -39.61 -38.43 -17.08
N ILE A 310 -40.63 -37.65 -17.42
CA ILE A 310 -41.88 -37.56 -16.66
C ILE A 310 -42.93 -38.32 -17.49
N VAL A 311 -43.42 -39.44 -16.94
CA VAL A 311 -44.42 -40.30 -17.62
C VAL A 311 -45.75 -40.20 -16.89
N ASP A 312 -46.84 -40.21 -17.66
CA ASP A 312 -48.18 -40.25 -17.09
C ASP A 312 -48.55 -41.72 -16.78
N LYS A 313 -48.77 -42.03 -15.51
CA LYS A 313 -49.15 -43.35 -15.02
C LYS A 313 -50.64 -43.36 -14.66
N LYS A 314 -51.44 -44.03 -15.46
CA LYS A 314 -52.87 -44.19 -15.19
C LYS A 314 -53.07 -45.32 -14.17
N ASN A 315 -53.65 -45.00 -13.01
CA ASN A 315 -54.08 -46.01 -12.05
C ASN A 315 -55.27 -46.78 -12.65
N THR A 316 -55.12 -48.11 -12.81
CA THR A 316 -56.13 -48.97 -13.44
C THR A 316 -57.43 -49.06 -12.63
N ASP A 317 -57.37 -48.90 -11.29
CA ASP A 317 -58.51 -49.05 -10.40
C ASP A 317 -59.31 -47.79 -10.22
N THR A 318 -58.64 -46.64 -10.24
CA THR A 318 -59.29 -45.34 -9.96
C THR A 318 -59.44 -44.44 -11.20
N GLY A 319 -58.76 -44.79 -12.31
CA GLY A 319 -58.70 -43.95 -13.52
C GLY A 319 -57.89 -42.68 -13.40
N VAL A 320 -57.32 -42.37 -12.24
CA VAL A 320 -56.54 -41.18 -11.96
C VAL A 320 -55.17 -41.23 -12.65
N ILE A 321 -54.83 -40.17 -13.39
CA ILE A 321 -53.50 -40.02 -14.01
C ILE A 321 -52.58 -39.32 -13.04
N THR A 322 -51.47 -39.96 -12.66
CA THR A 322 -50.40 -39.39 -11.85
C THR A 322 -49.12 -39.27 -12.66
N LYS A 323 -48.34 -38.21 -12.42
CA LYS A 323 -47.03 -38.04 -13.05
C LYS A 323 -45.96 -38.75 -12.22
N GLU A 324 -45.25 -39.68 -12.85
CA GLU A 324 -44.14 -40.41 -12.25
C GLU A 324 -42.84 -40.00 -12.93
N THR A 325 -41.80 -39.76 -12.12
CA THR A 325 -40.45 -39.46 -12.63
C THR A 325 -39.68 -40.77 -12.82
N VAL A 326 -39.26 -41.03 -14.05
CA VAL A 326 -38.45 -42.21 -14.39
C VAL A 326 -37.04 -41.71 -14.80
N TYR A 327 -36.03 -42.50 -14.40
CA TYR A 327 -34.64 -42.20 -14.72
C TYR A 327 -34.08 -43.32 -15.61
N HIS A 328 -33.61 -42.96 -16.81
CA HIS A 328 -33.00 -43.88 -17.76
C HIS A 328 -31.49 -43.73 -17.73
N LYS A 329 -30.74 -44.81 -17.62
CA LYS A 329 -29.28 -44.82 -17.69
C LYS A 329 -28.80 -44.33 -19.03
N VAL A 330 -27.85 -43.40 -18.99
CA VAL A 330 -27.22 -42.79 -20.17
C VAL A 330 -25.75 -42.51 -19.90
N VAL A 331 -25.02 -42.35 -21.00
CA VAL A 331 -23.61 -41.92 -20.94
C VAL A 331 -23.52 -40.48 -21.44
N TYR A 332 -22.69 -39.68 -20.81
CA TYR A 332 -22.28 -38.39 -21.28
C TYR A 332 -20.76 -38.26 -21.18
N PHE A 333 -20.17 -37.18 -21.67
CA PHE A 333 -18.73 -36.96 -21.64
C PHE A 333 -18.39 -35.67 -20.94
N ASP A 334 -17.43 -35.71 -20.01
CA ASP A 334 -16.67 -34.57 -19.59
C ASP A 334 -15.59 -34.29 -20.63
N VAL A 335 -15.47 -33.05 -21.04
CA VAL A 335 -14.50 -32.60 -22.04
C VAL A 335 -13.68 -31.47 -21.45
N ASP A 336 -12.40 -31.70 -21.23
CA ASP A 336 -11.47 -30.76 -20.70
C ASP A 336 -10.52 -30.28 -21.83
N TYR A 337 -10.46 -28.96 -22.05
CA TYR A 337 -9.50 -28.31 -22.94
C TYR A 337 -8.38 -27.70 -22.11
N ARG A 338 -7.17 -28.19 -22.25
CA ARG A 338 -6.00 -27.69 -21.59
C ARG A 338 -5.27 -26.71 -22.50
N VAL A 339 -5.19 -25.45 -22.09
CA VAL A 339 -4.37 -24.41 -22.73
C VAL A 339 -3.17 -24.16 -21.85
N TYR A 340 -1.99 -24.18 -22.42
CA TYR A 340 -0.74 -23.92 -21.73
C TYR A 340 0.14 -23.03 -22.59
N ILE A 341 0.70 -21.98 -21.97
CA ILE A 341 1.67 -21.09 -22.60
C ILE A 341 2.85 -20.93 -21.67
N HIS A 342 4.03 -21.08 -22.19
CA HIS A 342 5.29 -20.83 -21.52
C HIS A 342 6.16 -19.94 -22.40
N GLY A 343 6.87 -19.00 -21.79
CA GLY A 343 7.83 -18.16 -22.48
C GLY A 343 9.07 -17.92 -21.61
N ALA A 344 10.22 -17.83 -22.23
CA ALA A 344 11.49 -17.49 -21.62
C ALA A 344 12.23 -16.43 -22.45
N LEU A 345 12.75 -15.42 -21.77
CA LEU A 345 13.49 -14.32 -22.37
C LEU A 345 14.83 -14.18 -21.64
N LYS A 346 15.90 -14.37 -22.34
CA LYS A 346 17.26 -14.09 -21.91
C LYS A 346 17.66 -12.69 -22.33
N PHE A 347 18.24 -11.93 -21.41
CA PHE A 347 18.85 -10.65 -21.72
C PHE A 347 20.30 -10.59 -21.22
N SER A 348 21.11 -9.80 -21.91
CA SER A 348 22.52 -9.58 -21.58
C SER A 348 22.85 -8.10 -21.75
N LEU A 349 23.51 -7.51 -20.74
CA LEU A 349 24.14 -6.21 -20.89
C LEU A 349 25.59 -6.42 -21.35
N VAL A 350 25.93 -5.78 -22.46
CA VAL A 350 27.19 -5.94 -23.15
C VAL A 350 27.91 -4.60 -23.21
N ASP A 351 29.20 -4.59 -22.87
CA ASP A 351 30.10 -3.48 -23.15
C ASP A 351 30.39 -3.46 -24.66
N PRO A 352 29.94 -2.44 -25.44
CA PRO A 352 30.07 -2.43 -26.90
C PRO A 352 31.52 -2.28 -27.36
N ILE A 353 32.39 -1.69 -26.52
CA ILE A 353 33.82 -1.44 -26.84
C ILE A 353 34.62 -2.72 -26.58
N LYS A 354 34.51 -3.29 -25.38
CA LYS A 354 35.23 -4.51 -25.00
C LYS A 354 34.59 -5.77 -25.59
N ARG A 355 33.36 -5.69 -26.07
CA ARG A 355 32.55 -6.81 -26.55
C ARG A 355 32.40 -7.92 -25.52
N SER A 356 32.32 -7.54 -24.26
CA SER A 356 32.20 -8.47 -23.13
C SER A 356 30.83 -8.38 -22.49
N ILE A 357 30.26 -9.53 -22.14
CA ILE A 357 29.01 -9.61 -21.38
C ILE A 357 29.34 -9.21 -19.95
N ILE A 358 28.69 -8.16 -19.43
CA ILE A 358 28.80 -7.69 -18.07
C ILE A 358 27.91 -8.52 -17.15
N THR A 359 26.69 -8.75 -17.59
CA THR A 359 25.72 -9.59 -16.90
C THR A 359 24.76 -10.22 -17.89
N SER A 360 24.24 -11.41 -17.55
CA SER A 360 23.21 -12.10 -18.30
C SER A 360 22.22 -12.72 -17.34
N ARG A 361 20.94 -12.62 -17.66
CA ARG A 361 19.82 -13.16 -16.89
C ARG A 361 18.76 -13.74 -17.82
N GLU A 362 18.02 -14.69 -17.30
CA GLU A 362 16.87 -15.29 -17.95
C GLU A 362 15.65 -15.12 -17.07
N VAL A 363 14.54 -14.80 -17.70
CA VAL A 363 13.24 -14.58 -17.06
C VAL A 363 12.22 -15.50 -17.73
N GLU A 364 11.48 -16.24 -16.93
CA GLU A 364 10.48 -17.18 -17.39
C GLU A 364 9.10 -16.83 -16.86
N GLU A 365 8.07 -17.18 -17.64
CA GLU A 365 6.66 -17.07 -17.27
C GLU A 365 5.84 -18.16 -17.91
N GLN A 366 4.85 -18.66 -17.18
CA GLN A 366 3.92 -19.65 -17.70
C GLN A 366 2.49 -19.37 -17.24
N SER A 367 1.55 -19.82 -18.05
CA SER A 367 0.13 -19.79 -17.72
C SER A 367 -0.53 -21.07 -18.19
N GLU A 368 -1.37 -21.64 -17.34
CA GLU A 368 -2.15 -22.84 -17.66
C GLU A 368 -3.62 -22.60 -17.32
N ARG A 369 -4.50 -23.05 -18.21
CA ARG A 369 -5.94 -22.97 -17.99
C ARG A 369 -6.62 -24.23 -18.52
N ILE A 370 -7.51 -24.79 -17.69
CA ILE A 370 -8.37 -25.91 -18.07
C ILE A 370 -9.79 -25.37 -18.22
N VAL A 371 -10.36 -25.53 -19.42
CA VAL A 371 -11.76 -25.21 -19.71
C VAL A 371 -12.55 -26.52 -19.68
N ALA A 372 -13.30 -26.71 -18.59
CA ALA A 372 -14.07 -27.90 -18.36
C ALA A 372 -15.51 -27.73 -18.91
N SER A 373 -15.88 -28.53 -19.89
CA SER A 373 -17.20 -28.57 -20.52
C SER A 373 -17.81 -29.99 -20.46
N ALA A 374 -19.00 -30.18 -20.98
CA ALA A 374 -19.63 -31.49 -21.10
C ALA A 374 -20.35 -31.63 -22.44
N GLU A 375 -20.41 -32.87 -22.95
CA GLU A 375 -21.13 -33.25 -24.16
C GLU A 375 -22.16 -34.35 -23.87
N TYR A 376 -23.36 -34.19 -24.40
CA TYR A 376 -24.44 -35.18 -24.34
C TYR A 376 -25.30 -35.08 -25.59
N SER A 377 -25.67 -36.25 -26.15
CA SER A 377 -26.47 -36.31 -27.38
C SER A 377 -27.95 -36.00 -27.18
N GLY A 378 -28.44 -35.95 -25.94
CA GLY A 378 -29.82 -35.61 -25.60
C GLY A 378 -29.95 -34.19 -25.00
N ASP A 379 -31.11 -33.95 -24.39
CA ASP A 379 -31.36 -32.70 -23.70
C ASP A 379 -30.60 -32.62 -22.36
N PRO A 380 -29.62 -31.71 -22.22
CA PRO A 380 -28.84 -31.57 -20.98
C PRO A 380 -29.69 -31.16 -19.77
N ALA A 381 -30.83 -30.45 -19.97
CA ALA A 381 -31.69 -30.02 -18.88
C ALA A 381 -32.26 -31.22 -18.08
N ASN A 382 -32.43 -32.34 -18.73
CA ASN A 382 -32.97 -33.56 -18.15
C ASN A 382 -31.87 -34.59 -17.79
N LEU A 383 -30.59 -34.24 -17.93
CA LEU A 383 -29.47 -35.11 -17.58
C LEU A 383 -29.06 -34.90 -16.12
N TYR A 384 -28.85 -35.96 -15.39
CA TYR A 384 -28.33 -35.99 -14.01
C TYR A 384 -27.07 -36.86 -13.95
N PRO A 385 -26.05 -36.52 -13.24
CA PRO A 385 -24.92 -37.39 -12.96
C PRO A 385 -25.41 -38.63 -12.20
N GLY A 386 -24.77 -39.77 -12.42
CA GLY A 386 -25.15 -40.99 -11.76
C GLY A 386 -24.00 -41.97 -11.57
N GLN A 387 -24.29 -43.02 -10.86
CA GLN A 387 -23.42 -44.20 -10.71
C GLN A 387 -24.26 -45.47 -10.91
N TRP A 388 -23.78 -46.32 -11.75
CA TRP A 388 -24.39 -47.63 -12.00
C TRP A 388 -23.33 -48.65 -12.42
N SER A 389 -23.57 -49.94 -12.12
CA SER A 389 -22.62 -51.02 -12.39
C SER A 389 -22.89 -51.72 -13.71
N SER A 390 -24.09 -51.62 -14.26
CA SER A 390 -24.47 -52.19 -15.55
C SER A 390 -25.44 -51.27 -16.28
N MET A 391 -25.28 -51.11 -17.58
CA MET A 391 -26.17 -50.31 -18.41
C MET A 391 -27.55 -50.98 -18.59
N SER A 392 -27.57 -52.33 -18.72
CA SER A 392 -28.76 -53.11 -19.03
C SER A 392 -29.58 -53.55 -17.81
N GLU A 393 -28.95 -53.61 -16.61
CA GLU A 393 -29.60 -54.14 -15.41
C GLU A 393 -29.70 -53.03 -14.32
N ALA A 394 -30.86 -52.91 -13.69
CA ALA A 394 -31.04 -52.06 -12.50
C ALA A 394 -30.54 -52.81 -11.27
N LYS A 395 -29.68 -52.17 -10.47
CA LYS A 395 -29.18 -52.74 -9.21
C LYS A 395 -29.48 -51.76 -8.05
N THR A 396 -29.57 -52.31 -6.86
CA THR A 396 -29.85 -51.53 -5.62
C THR A 396 -28.74 -50.53 -5.29
N THR A 397 -27.55 -50.69 -5.89
CA THR A 397 -26.39 -49.79 -5.74
C THR A 397 -26.42 -48.61 -6.70
N ASP A 398 -27.36 -48.63 -7.68
CA ASP A 398 -27.45 -47.55 -8.68
C ASP A 398 -28.01 -46.28 -8.04
N GLN A 399 -27.35 -45.16 -8.33
CA GLN A 399 -27.67 -43.87 -7.72
C GLN A 399 -27.74 -42.73 -8.72
N VAL A 400 -28.78 -41.90 -8.61
CA VAL A 400 -28.89 -40.61 -9.28
C VAL A 400 -28.30 -39.55 -8.37
N LEU A 401 -27.26 -38.86 -8.79
CA LEU A 401 -26.54 -37.85 -7.98
C LEU A 401 -27.17 -36.47 -8.17
N THR A 402 -28.39 -36.28 -7.68
CA THR A 402 -29.16 -35.02 -7.82
C THR A 402 -28.43 -33.80 -7.30
N GLY A 403 -27.66 -33.95 -6.20
CA GLY A 403 -26.87 -32.88 -5.61
C GLY A 403 -25.70 -32.36 -6.48
N LYS A 404 -25.29 -33.15 -7.51
CA LYS A 404 -24.25 -32.76 -8.47
C LYS A 404 -24.80 -32.17 -9.78
N LYS A 405 -26.13 -32.05 -9.93
CA LYS A 405 -26.76 -31.49 -11.14
C LYS A 405 -26.26 -30.10 -11.47
N GLY A 406 -26.16 -29.20 -10.49
CA GLY A 406 -25.68 -27.82 -10.71
C GLY A 406 -24.26 -27.75 -11.25
N GLN A 407 -23.36 -28.64 -10.84
CA GLN A 407 -22.00 -28.75 -11.37
C GLN A 407 -21.99 -29.17 -12.82
N LEU A 408 -22.82 -30.19 -13.17
CA LEU A 408 -22.97 -30.65 -14.54
C LEU A 408 -23.57 -29.56 -15.43
N ASP A 409 -24.59 -28.84 -14.97
CA ASP A 409 -25.21 -27.76 -15.73
C ASP A 409 -24.20 -26.61 -15.97
N GLY A 410 -23.30 -26.34 -15.01
CA GLY A 410 -22.20 -25.41 -15.20
C GLY A 410 -21.27 -25.82 -16.34
N ARG A 411 -20.92 -27.12 -16.46
CA ARG A 411 -20.08 -27.65 -17.55
C ARG A 411 -20.77 -27.51 -18.92
N PHE A 412 -22.07 -27.73 -19.03
CA PHE A 412 -22.82 -27.53 -20.29
C PHE A 412 -22.94 -26.09 -20.74
N ARG A 413 -22.82 -25.13 -19.80
CA ARG A 413 -22.78 -23.68 -20.12
C ARG A 413 -21.40 -23.18 -20.52
N THR A 414 -20.37 -23.99 -20.27
CA THR A 414 -18.99 -23.66 -20.58
C THR A 414 -18.63 -24.23 -21.94
N SER A 415 -18.07 -23.41 -22.81
CA SER A 415 -17.52 -23.84 -24.09
C SER A 415 -16.09 -23.32 -24.24
N TYR A 416 -15.25 -24.11 -24.92
CA TYR A 416 -13.93 -23.64 -25.29
C TYR A 416 -14.04 -22.52 -26.31
N ASN A 417 -13.38 -21.40 -26.01
CA ASN A 417 -13.24 -20.24 -26.91
C ASN A 417 -11.74 -20.06 -27.26
N PRO A 418 -11.34 -20.13 -28.53
CA PRO A 418 -9.96 -19.96 -28.95
C PRO A 418 -9.34 -18.63 -28.50
N ARG A 419 -10.14 -17.58 -28.27
CA ARG A 419 -9.65 -16.29 -27.72
C ARG A 419 -8.95 -16.43 -26.36
N ILE A 420 -9.20 -17.50 -25.64
CA ILE A 420 -8.49 -17.79 -24.38
C ILE A 420 -6.98 -17.90 -24.62
N VAL A 421 -6.56 -18.46 -25.75
CA VAL A 421 -5.14 -18.55 -26.13
C VAL A 421 -4.54 -17.18 -26.29
N ASP A 422 -5.25 -16.29 -27.00
CA ASP A 422 -4.79 -14.90 -27.22
C ASP A 422 -4.68 -14.12 -25.92
N ASP A 423 -5.70 -14.22 -25.03
CA ASP A 423 -5.70 -13.58 -23.73
C ASP A 423 -4.54 -14.09 -22.84
N MET A 424 -4.28 -15.39 -22.87
CA MET A 424 -3.18 -16.00 -22.12
C MET A 424 -1.82 -15.64 -22.69
N ARG A 425 -1.69 -15.55 -24.03
CA ARG A 425 -0.49 -15.09 -24.73
C ARG A 425 -0.12 -13.67 -24.29
N GLU A 426 -1.10 -12.76 -24.33
CA GLU A 426 -0.91 -11.38 -23.85
C GLU A 426 -0.55 -11.33 -22.36
N THR A 427 -1.14 -12.16 -21.55
CA THR A 427 -0.82 -12.24 -20.11
C THR A 427 0.63 -12.66 -19.87
N VAL A 428 1.09 -13.73 -20.51
CA VAL A 428 2.48 -14.22 -20.40
C VAL A 428 3.47 -13.19 -20.95
N LYS A 429 3.18 -12.63 -22.14
CA LYS A 429 3.98 -11.58 -22.77
C LYS A 429 4.17 -10.39 -21.81
N ASN A 430 3.07 -9.84 -21.30
CA ASN A 430 3.10 -8.67 -20.44
C ASN A 430 3.84 -8.93 -19.11
N SER A 431 3.68 -10.15 -18.56
CA SER A 431 4.40 -10.56 -17.36
C SER A 431 5.91 -10.68 -17.60
N LEU A 432 6.33 -11.29 -18.71
CA LEU A 432 7.74 -11.39 -19.11
C LEU A 432 8.36 -10.00 -19.29
N VAL A 433 7.70 -9.11 -20.03
CA VAL A 433 8.16 -7.74 -20.25
C VAL A 433 8.32 -7.01 -18.92
N LYS A 434 7.34 -7.10 -18.03
CA LYS A 434 7.40 -6.47 -16.70
C LYS A 434 8.53 -7.03 -15.85
N LYS A 435 8.66 -8.36 -15.77
CA LYS A 435 9.73 -9.02 -15.01
C LYS A 435 11.11 -8.63 -15.56
N THR A 436 11.25 -8.60 -16.88
CA THR A 436 12.50 -8.19 -17.54
C THR A 436 12.85 -6.74 -17.21
N SER A 437 11.89 -5.82 -17.33
CA SER A 437 12.09 -4.40 -16.97
C SER A 437 12.57 -4.23 -15.53
N VAL A 438 11.88 -4.87 -14.58
CA VAL A 438 12.24 -4.79 -13.15
C VAL A 438 13.65 -5.37 -12.90
N THR A 439 13.96 -6.51 -13.50
CA THR A 439 15.26 -7.15 -13.31
C THR A 439 16.40 -6.34 -13.91
N LEU A 440 16.17 -5.70 -15.07
CA LEU A 440 17.14 -4.80 -15.71
C LEU A 440 17.43 -3.59 -14.83
N ILE A 441 16.39 -2.91 -14.35
CA ILE A 441 16.54 -1.74 -13.48
C ILE A 441 17.29 -2.11 -12.19
N GLN A 442 16.91 -3.22 -11.55
CA GLN A 442 17.62 -3.72 -10.38
C GLN A 442 19.09 -4.03 -10.66
N THR A 443 19.39 -4.54 -11.85
CA THR A 443 20.74 -4.83 -12.29
C THR A 443 21.57 -3.57 -12.45
N LEU A 444 21.03 -2.56 -13.16
CA LEU A 444 21.69 -1.28 -13.39
C LEU A 444 21.84 -0.43 -12.11
N ASN A 445 20.97 -0.65 -11.13
CA ASN A 445 21.06 -0.05 -9.80
C ASN A 445 21.92 -0.87 -8.82
N SER A 446 22.56 -1.94 -9.28
CA SER A 446 23.47 -2.72 -8.44
C SER A 446 24.83 -2.02 -8.27
N PRO A 447 25.63 -2.34 -7.23
CA PRO A 447 26.94 -1.74 -6.99
C PRO A 447 27.94 -1.87 -8.14
N LEU A 448 27.73 -2.81 -9.05
CA LEU A 448 28.55 -3.00 -10.27
C LEU A 448 28.43 -1.82 -11.24
N PHE A 449 27.31 -1.12 -11.25
CA PHE A 449 27.01 0.02 -12.13
C PHE A 449 26.93 1.36 -11.38
N LEU A 450 27.08 1.34 -10.03
CA LEU A 450 27.05 2.53 -9.17
C LEU A 450 28.45 3.17 -8.99
N GLN A 451 29.47 2.68 -9.74
CA GLN A 451 30.81 3.23 -9.69
C GLN A 451 30.96 4.43 -10.58
#